data_eaa71844c01150a65e5909b1ffb8f752
#
_entry.id   eaa71844c01150a65e5909b1ffb8f752
#
_cell.length_a   1.000
_cell.length_b   1.000
_cell.length_c   1.000
_cell.angle_alpha   90.00
_cell.angle_beta   90.00
_cell.angle_gamma   90.00
#
_symmetry.space_group_name_H-M   'P 1'
#
loop_
_entity.id
_entity.type
_entity.pdbx_description
1 polymer ?
#
loop_
_entity_poly.entity_id
_entity_poly.type
_entity_poly.pdbx_seq_one_letter_code
_entity_poly.pdbx_strand_id
1 'polypeptide(L)'
;MSEFESFDYTKVTVDEDWISQYMDGYEHFGWKVDTNVPTEKAMGKVTIHLKRSRAILNKTELTRLQRHYEACMSEIAALENSKESFAMIAALSSGIFGCAFMAGSVFAVTAAKPIIWLMIVLAIPGFFLWGIAYPLYKYVKKWRAEKVEPLIEAKLDEAEKVCEKGHALL
;
A
#
# COMPACT_ATOMS: atom_id res chain seq x y z
N MET A 1 17.57 13.92 -43.21
CA MET A 1 17.72 14.94 -42.15
C MET A 1 17.09 14.33 -40.89
N SER A 2 17.87 14.05 -39.86
CA SER A 2 17.31 13.59 -38.57
C SER A 2 16.58 14.77 -37.94
N GLU A 3 15.28 14.66 -37.80
CA GLU A 3 14.45 15.64 -37.10
C GLU A 3 14.93 15.71 -35.65
N PHE A 4 15.21 16.91 -35.15
CA PHE A 4 15.65 17.10 -33.77
C PHE A 4 14.47 16.85 -32.82
N GLU A 5 14.45 15.74 -32.14
CA GLU A 5 13.45 15.41 -31.11
C GLU A 5 13.99 15.74 -29.70
N SER A 6 13.25 16.55 -28.97
CA SER A 6 13.54 16.90 -27.60
C SER A 6 12.59 16.14 -26.66
N PHE A 7 13.13 15.60 -25.56
CA PHE A 7 12.37 14.78 -24.60
C PHE A 7 12.35 15.40 -23.20
N ASP A 8 11.25 15.20 -22.51
CA ASP A 8 11.17 15.32 -21.05
C ASP A 8 11.44 13.95 -20.43
N TYR A 9 12.11 13.94 -19.28
CA TYR A 9 12.44 12.72 -18.55
C TYR A 9 11.84 12.76 -17.15
N THR A 10 11.35 11.62 -16.68
CA THR A 10 10.88 11.44 -15.32
C THR A 10 11.25 10.04 -14.80
N LYS A 11 11.28 9.89 -13.50
CA LYS A 11 11.45 8.58 -12.86
C LYS A 11 10.28 8.32 -11.92
N VAL A 12 9.80 7.09 -11.91
CA VAL A 12 8.69 6.64 -11.08
C VAL A 12 9.13 5.40 -10.33
N THR A 13 8.93 5.39 -9.01
CA THR A 13 9.24 4.23 -8.17
C THR A 13 7.93 3.65 -7.67
N VAL A 14 7.67 2.40 -8.01
CA VAL A 14 6.43 1.67 -7.70
C VAL A 14 6.74 0.32 -7.09
N ASP A 15 5.79 -0.28 -6.40
CA ASP A 15 5.89 -1.66 -5.94
C ASP A 15 5.85 -2.61 -7.14
N GLU A 16 6.60 -3.73 -7.08
CA GLU A 16 6.78 -4.65 -8.21
C GLU A 16 5.46 -5.19 -8.76
N ASP A 17 4.46 -5.39 -7.91
CA ASP A 17 3.14 -5.91 -8.28
C ASP A 17 2.33 -4.93 -9.15
N TRP A 18 2.61 -3.64 -9.08
CA TRP A 18 1.86 -2.58 -9.77
C TRP A 18 2.57 -2.04 -11.02
N ILE A 19 3.77 -2.56 -11.34
CA ILE A 19 4.63 -2.01 -12.40
C ILE A 19 3.92 -1.95 -13.75
N SER A 20 3.21 -3.01 -14.15
CA SER A 20 2.54 -3.09 -15.44
C SER A 20 1.43 -2.04 -15.57
N GLN A 21 0.60 -1.90 -14.53
CA GLN A 21 -0.49 -0.90 -14.53
C GLN A 21 0.04 0.53 -14.59
N TYR A 22 1.14 0.81 -13.88
CA TYR A 22 1.78 2.12 -13.98
C TYR A 22 2.36 2.38 -15.37
N MET A 23 3.02 1.40 -15.97
CA MET A 23 3.58 1.54 -17.32
C MET A 23 2.48 1.82 -18.35
N ASP A 24 1.42 1.00 -18.36
CA ASP A 24 0.29 1.15 -19.27
C ASP A 24 -0.42 2.50 -19.06
N GLY A 25 -0.62 2.90 -17.79
CA GLY A 25 -1.22 4.20 -17.47
C GLY A 25 -0.39 5.38 -17.96
N TYR A 26 0.93 5.36 -17.76
CA TYR A 26 1.80 6.44 -18.22
C TYR A 26 1.89 6.54 -19.75
N GLU A 27 1.72 5.42 -20.47
CA GLU A 27 1.68 5.43 -21.94
C GLU A 27 0.52 6.28 -22.47
N HIS A 28 -0.65 6.27 -21.80
CA HIS A 28 -1.80 7.12 -22.15
C HIS A 28 -1.57 8.62 -21.95
N PHE A 29 -0.48 9.01 -21.30
CA PHE A 29 -0.04 10.41 -21.18
C PHE A 29 1.18 10.74 -22.05
N GLY A 30 1.51 9.84 -23.00
CA GLY A 30 2.61 10.01 -23.96
C GLY A 30 3.99 9.67 -23.41
N TRP A 31 4.08 9.03 -22.22
CA TRP A 31 5.34 8.55 -21.69
C TRP A 31 5.71 7.18 -22.28
N LYS A 32 6.97 6.98 -22.53
CA LYS A 32 7.55 5.72 -22.98
C LYS A 32 8.71 5.35 -22.06
N VAL A 33 8.94 4.06 -21.87
CA VAL A 33 10.09 3.59 -21.08
C VAL A 33 11.39 3.98 -21.78
N ASP A 34 12.31 4.55 -21.04
CA ASP A 34 13.64 4.85 -21.55
C ASP A 34 14.52 3.60 -21.45
N THR A 35 14.69 2.92 -22.58
CA THR A 35 15.52 1.72 -22.71
C THR A 35 17.01 1.96 -22.55
N ASN A 36 17.45 3.23 -22.54
CA ASN A 36 18.87 3.58 -22.38
C ASN A 36 19.32 3.53 -20.91
N VAL A 37 18.35 3.52 -19.96
CA VAL A 37 18.63 3.50 -18.54
C VAL A 37 18.11 2.18 -17.96
N PRO A 38 18.92 1.41 -17.24
CA PRO A 38 18.48 0.17 -16.63
C PRO A 38 17.43 0.43 -15.54
N THR A 39 16.45 -0.45 -15.44
CA THR A 39 15.46 -0.44 -14.37
C THR A 39 16.12 -0.84 -13.06
N GLU A 40 16.00 -0.03 -12.03
CA GLU A 40 16.55 -0.30 -10.71
C GLU A 40 15.52 -1.02 -9.84
N LYS A 41 15.93 -2.15 -9.25
CA LYS A 41 15.09 -2.91 -8.29
C LYS A 41 15.73 -2.86 -6.91
N ALA A 42 14.98 -2.40 -5.90
CA ALA A 42 15.41 -2.38 -4.52
C ALA A 42 14.23 -2.57 -3.56
N MET A 43 14.35 -3.51 -2.62
CA MET A 43 13.39 -3.74 -1.53
C MET A 43 11.93 -3.95 -2.00
N GLY A 44 11.71 -4.71 -3.09
CA GLY A 44 10.36 -4.94 -3.64
C GLY A 44 9.77 -3.75 -4.41
N LYS A 45 10.56 -2.69 -4.59
CA LYS A 45 10.21 -1.53 -5.41
C LYS A 45 11.05 -1.49 -6.67
N VAL A 46 10.43 -1.00 -7.73
CA VAL A 46 11.05 -0.86 -9.05
C VAL A 46 11.00 0.61 -9.48
N THR A 47 12.15 1.15 -9.84
CA THR A 47 12.26 2.49 -10.40
C THR A 47 12.38 2.40 -11.91
N ILE A 48 11.40 3.00 -12.60
CA ILE A 48 11.31 3.05 -14.05
C ILE A 48 11.67 4.45 -14.51
N HIS A 49 12.50 4.54 -15.55
CA HIS A 49 12.82 5.77 -16.21
C HIS A 49 11.92 5.92 -17.44
N LEU A 50 11.26 7.06 -17.54
CA LEU A 50 10.29 7.37 -18.58
C LEU A 50 10.73 8.62 -19.35
N LYS A 51 10.46 8.64 -20.66
CA LYS A 51 10.68 9.78 -21.53
C LYS A 51 9.43 10.12 -22.33
N ARG A 52 9.20 11.40 -22.57
CA ARG A 52 8.06 11.91 -23.34
C ARG A 52 8.53 12.98 -24.31
N SER A 53 8.04 12.95 -25.57
CA SER A 53 8.32 13.98 -26.56
C SER A 53 7.79 15.35 -26.11
N ARG A 54 8.58 16.40 -26.32
CA ARG A 54 8.16 17.79 -26.06
C ARG A 54 7.25 18.35 -27.13
N ALA A 55 7.09 17.67 -28.25
CA ALA A 55 6.27 18.12 -29.37
C ALA A 55 4.75 18.01 -29.10
N ILE A 56 4.34 17.41 -27.97
CA ILE A 56 2.92 17.24 -27.62
C ILE A 56 2.27 18.60 -27.35
N LEU A 57 1.19 18.90 -28.08
CA LEU A 57 0.50 20.19 -28.02
C LEU A 57 -0.23 20.44 -26.71
N ASN A 58 -0.90 19.42 -26.16
CA ASN A 58 -1.76 19.53 -24.96
C ASN A 58 -1.05 19.19 -23.65
N LYS A 59 0.25 19.49 -23.55
CA LYS A 59 1.10 19.10 -22.42
C LYS A 59 0.55 19.48 -21.03
N THR A 60 -0.05 20.65 -20.91
CA THR A 60 -0.58 21.15 -19.63
C THR A 60 -1.76 20.30 -19.15
N GLU A 61 -2.69 20.00 -20.04
CA GLU A 61 -3.87 19.20 -19.72
C GLU A 61 -3.49 17.73 -19.47
N LEU A 62 -2.58 17.17 -20.28
CA LEU A 62 -2.01 15.84 -20.04
C LEU A 62 -1.32 15.74 -18.67
N THR A 63 -0.59 16.77 -18.27
CA THR A 63 0.05 16.78 -16.94
C THR A 63 -0.97 16.87 -15.80
N ARG A 64 -2.09 17.57 -16.01
CA ARG A 64 -3.20 17.64 -15.04
C ARG A 64 -3.86 16.26 -14.90
N LEU A 65 -4.17 15.60 -16.00
CA LEU A 65 -4.76 14.26 -15.99
C LEU A 65 -3.80 13.21 -15.41
N GLN A 66 -2.52 13.29 -15.76
CA GLN A 66 -1.49 12.43 -15.17
C GLN A 66 -1.46 12.54 -13.63
N ARG A 67 -1.49 13.76 -13.09
CA ARG A 67 -1.54 13.96 -11.62
C ARG A 67 -2.79 13.35 -11.00
N HIS A 68 -3.94 13.44 -11.70
CA HIS A 68 -5.16 12.80 -11.23
C HIS A 68 -5.03 11.28 -11.23
N TYR A 69 -4.47 10.69 -12.29
CA TYR A 69 -4.16 9.26 -12.34
C TYR A 69 -3.22 8.84 -11.19
N GLU A 70 -2.12 9.59 -10.99
CA GLU A 70 -1.17 9.33 -9.90
C GLU A 70 -1.85 9.40 -8.52
N ALA A 71 -2.79 10.33 -8.33
CA ALA A 71 -3.57 10.43 -7.09
C ALA A 71 -4.46 9.19 -6.89
N CYS A 72 -5.17 8.73 -7.93
CA CYS A 72 -5.97 7.51 -7.88
C CYS A 72 -5.11 6.29 -7.53
N MET A 73 -3.96 6.12 -8.18
CA MET A 73 -3.04 5.02 -7.90
C MET A 73 -2.47 5.07 -6.48
N SER A 74 -2.16 6.27 -5.98
CA SER A 74 -1.72 6.46 -4.59
C SER A 74 -2.81 6.10 -3.58
N GLU A 75 -4.07 6.44 -3.85
CA GLU A 75 -5.21 6.07 -3.01
C GLU A 75 -5.42 4.55 -3.02
N ILE A 76 -5.30 3.89 -4.18
CA ILE A 76 -5.38 2.43 -4.30
C ILE A 76 -4.28 1.77 -3.45
N ALA A 77 -3.04 2.22 -3.57
CA ALA A 77 -1.92 1.71 -2.77
C ALA A 77 -2.15 1.92 -1.25
N ALA A 78 -2.71 3.06 -0.85
CA ALA A 78 -3.06 3.33 0.55
C ALA A 78 -4.17 2.40 1.05
N LEU A 79 -5.19 2.12 0.23
CA LEU A 79 -6.27 1.18 0.54
C LEU A 79 -5.74 -0.25 0.69
N GLU A 80 -4.88 -0.72 -0.24
CA GLU A 80 -4.22 -2.02 -0.16
C GLU A 80 -3.40 -2.15 1.14
N ASN A 81 -2.53 -1.19 1.42
CA ASN A 81 -1.72 -1.19 2.63
C ASN A 81 -2.57 -1.14 3.92
N SER A 82 -3.76 -0.54 3.85
CA SER A 82 -4.68 -0.49 4.99
C SER A 82 -5.17 -1.87 5.42
N LYS A 83 -5.26 -2.85 4.49
CA LYS A 83 -5.68 -4.23 4.80
C LYS A 83 -4.72 -4.88 5.80
N GLU A 84 -3.43 -4.70 5.59
CA GLU A 84 -2.39 -5.27 6.47
C GLU A 84 -2.18 -4.46 7.75
N SER A 85 -2.15 -3.14 7.63
CA SER A 85 -1.90 -2.25 8.77
C SER A 85 -2.98 -2.41 9.85
N PHE A 86 -4.25 -2.44 9.50
CA PHE A 86 -5.35 -2.66 10.46
C PHE A 86 -5.28 -4.03 11.12
N ALA A 87 -4.99 -5.08 10.35
CA ALA A 87 -4.86 -6.42 10.89
C ALA A 87 -3.66 -6.54 11.84
N MET A 88 -2.54 -5.90 11.50
CA MET A 88 -1.34 -5.87 12.33
C MET A 88 -1.58 -5.11 13.63
N ILE A 89 -2.22 -3.94 13.59
CA ILE A 89 -2.57 -3.15 14.77
C ILE A 89 -3.46 -3.97 15.72
N ALA A 90 -4.48 -4.66 15.18
CA ALA A 90 -5.37 -5.49 16.00
C ALA A 90 -4.63 -6.63 16.68
N ALA A 91 -3.75 -7.33 15.97
CA ALA A 91 -2.95 -8.43 16.51
C ALA A 91 -1.95 -7.94 17.56
N LEU A 92 -1.23 -6.84 17.29
CA LEU A 92 -0.28 -6.25 18.23
C LEU A 92 -0.97 -5.76 19.50
N SER A 93 -2.14 -5.10 19.36
CA SER A 93 -2.93 -4.67 20.53
C SER A 93 -3.32 -5.85 21.42
N SER A 94 -3.79 -6.96 20.81
CA SER A 94 -4.09 -8.19 21.56
C SER A 94 -2.85 -8.73 22.29
N GLY A 95 -1.68 -8.73 21.63
CA GLY A 95 -0.41 -9.15 22.23
C GLY A 95 0.01 -8.27 23.41
N ILE A 96 -0.09 -6.94 23.28
CA ILE A 96 0.24 -5.98 24.34
C ILE A 96 -0.66 -6.19 25.58
N PHE A 97 -1.98 -6.34 25.36
CA PHE A 97 -2.90 -6.65 26.46
C PHE A 97 -2.56 -7.99 27.12
N GLY A 98 -2.22 -9.01 26.32
CA GLY A 98 -1.73 -10.29 26.86
C GLY A 98 -0.50 -10.13 27.74
N CYS A 99 0.48 -9.31 27.33
CA CYS A 99 1.66 -8.99 28.14
C CYS A 99 1.29 -8.27 29.45
N ALA A 100 0.35 -7.34 29.42
CA ALA A 100 -0.11 -6.62 30.61
C ALA A 100 -0.74 -7.58 31.66
N PHE A 101 -1.59 -8.53 31.22
CA PHE A 101 -2.16 -9.56 32.07
C PHE A 101 -1.07 -10.48 32.64
N MET A 102 -0.11 -10.89 31.83
CA MET A 102 1.01 -11.73 32.29
C MET A 102 1.89 -10.99 33.30
N ALA A 103 2.19 -9.70 33.09
CA ALA A 103 2.91 -8.89 34.08
C ALA A 103 2.17 -8.79 35.39
N GLY A 104 0.85 -8.56 35.38
CA GLY A 104 0.00 -8.58 36.57
C GLY A 104 0.03 -9.92 37.28
N SER A 105 0.02 -11.04 36.55
CA SER A 105 0.14 -12.40 37.10
C SER A 105 1.49 -12.60 37.83
N VAL A 106 2.60 -12.13 37.25
CA VAL A 106 3.93 -12.19 37.88
C VAL A 106 3.96 -11.36 39.19
N PHE A 107 3.40 -10.14 39.15
CA PHE A 107 3.32 -9.31 40.36
C PHE A 107 2.50 -9.97 41.47
N ALA A 108 1.42 -10.68 41.14
CA ALA A 108 0.60 -11.39 42.12
C ALA A 108 1.37 -12.49 42.84
N VAL A 109 2.32 -13.15 42.17
CA VAL A 109 3.16 -14.22 42.78
C VAL A 109 4.34 -13.65 43.58
N THR A 110 4.93 -12.56 43.09
CA THR A 110 6.14 -11.96 43.70
C THR A 110 5.82 -11.00 44.86
N ALA A 111 4.55 -10.76 45.16
CA ALA A 111 4.12 -9.98 46.34
C ALA A 111 4.59 -10.59 47.64
N ALA A 112 4.76 -9.79 48.69
CA ALA A 112 5.18 -10.23 50.01
C ALA A 112 4.26 -11.34 50.65
N LYS A 113 3.01 -11.39 50.22
CA LYS A 113 2.07 -12.51 50.44
C LYS A 113 1.61 -12.99 49.05
N PRO A 114 2.12 -14.13 48.54
CA PRO A 114 1.76 -14.62 47.20
C PRO A 114 0.28 -14.91 47.08
N ILE A 115 -0.40 -14.33 46.10
CA ILE A 115 -1.82 -14.54 45.85
C ILE A 115 -1.97 -15.45 44.62
N ILE A 116 -1.86 -16.77 44.86
CA ILE A 116 -1.80 -17.78 43.77
C ILE A 116 -3.08 -17.79 42.92
N TRP A 117 -4.26 -17.64 43.54
CA TRP A 117 -5.51 -17.61 42.77
C TRP A 117 -5.58 -16.42 41.80
N LEU A 118 -5.07 -15.25 42.22
CA LEU A 118 -5.04 -14.05 41.37
C LEU A 118 -4.08 -14.23 40.21
N MET A 119 -2.93 -14.88 40.44
CA MET A 119 -1.99 -15.27 39.39
C MET A 119 -2.69 -16.09 38.31
N ILE A 120 -3.45 -17.11 38.66
CA ILE A 120 -4.15 -18.01 37.74
C ILE A 120 -5.22 -17.22 36.95
N VAL A 121 -6.01 -16.40 37.64
CA VAL A 121 -7.07 -15.59 37.01
C VAL A 121 -6.51 -14.59 36.01
N LEU A 122 -5.32 -14.05 36.24
CA LEU A 122 -4.66 -13.13 35.29
C LEU A 122 -3.89 -13.86 34.17
N ALA A 123 -3.32 -15.02 34.46
CA ALA A 123 -2.57 -15.79 33.48
C ALA A 123 -3.47 -16.33 32.33
N ILE A 124 -4.66 -16.83 32.65
CA ILE A 124 -5.59 -17.43 31.69
C ILE A 124 -5.93 -16.45 30.57
N PRO A 125 -6.45 -15.21 30.81
CA PRO A 125 -6.71 -14.26 29.75
C PRO A 125 -5.43 -13.80 29.02
N GLY A 126 -4.30 -13.73 29.71
CA GLY A 126 -3.01 -13.40 29.07
C GLY A 126 -2.62 -14.40 27.99
N PHE A 127 -2.64 -15.69 28.27
CA PHE A 127 -2.38 -16.74 27.29
C PHE A 127 -3.44 -16.80 26.19
N PHE A 128 -4.71 -16.60 26.55
CA PHE A 128 -5.79 -16.57 25.57
C PHE A 128 -5.61 -15.44 24.55
N LEU A 129 -5.25 -14.23 24.99
CA LEU A 129 -4.99 -13.08 24.12
C LEU A 129 -3.80 -13.32 23.18
N TRP A 130 -2.76 -14.02 23.62
CA TRP A 130 -1.65 -14.42 22.77
C TRP A 130 -2.07 -15.46 21.73
N GLY A 131 -2.84 -16.46 22.13
CA GLY A 131 -3.33 -17.51 21.23
C GLY A 131 -4.26 -16.97 20.15
N ILE A 132 -5.10 -15.98 20.50
CA ILE A 132 -6.07 -15.41 19.55
C ILE A 132 -5.46 -14.35 18.60
N ALA A 133 -4.26 -13.85 18.89
CA ALA A 133 -3.64 -12.78 18.09
C ALA A 133 -3.52 -13.14 16.59
N TYR A 134 -3.11 -14.38 16.28
CA TYR A 134 -2.98 -14.84 14.91
C TYR A 134 -4.33 -15.04 14.17
N PRO A 135 -5.32 -15.74 14.73
CA PRO A 135 -6.64 -15.82 14.09
C PRO A 135 -7.31 -14.45 13.99
N LEU A 136 -7.13 -13.56 14.96
CA LEU A 136 -7.62 -12.19 14.93
C LEU A 136 -7.02 -11.40 13.74
N TYR A 137 -5.70 -11.53 13.52
CA TYR A 137 -5.04 -10.94 12.34
C TYR A 137 -5.72 -11.39 11.03
N LYS A 138 -5.90 -12.69 10.84
CA LYS A 138 -6.54 -13.24 9.63
C LYS A 138 -7.98 -12.76 9.46
N TYR A 139 -8.75 -12.74 10.55
CA TYR A 139 -10.13 -12.29 10.51
C TYR A 139 -10.25 -10.82 10.14
N VAL A 140 -9.45 -9.95 10.79
CA VAL A 140 -9.45 -8.50 10.53
C VAL A 140 -8.97 -8.22 9.11
N LYS A 141 -7.91 -8.92 8.63
CA LYS A 141 -7.42 -8.77 7.25
C LYS A 141 -8.51 -9.10 6.23
N LYS A 142 -9.20 -10.23 6.40
CA LYS A 142 -10.30 -10.64 5.51
C LYS A 142 -11.46 -9.65 5.54
N TRP A 143 -11.94 -9.30 6.72
CA TRP A 143 -13.02 -8.34 6.89
C TRP A 143 -12.68 -6.96 6.29
N ARG A 144 -11.43 -6.52 6.43
CA ARG A 144 -10.98 -5.26 5.84
C ARG A 144 -10.89 -5.36 4.32
N ALA A 145 -10.40 -6.48 3.79
CA ALA A 145 -10.33 -6.74 2.35
C ALA A 145 -11.72 -6.63 1.71
N GLU A 146 -12.73 -7.31 2.24
CA GLU A 146 -14.12 -7.27 1.73
C GLU A 146 -14.70 -5.84 1.69
N LYS A 147 -14.27 -4.96 2.61
CA LYS A 147 -14.73 -3.56 2.62
C LYS A 147 -13.97 -2.65 1.68
N VAL A 148 -12.70 -2.93 1.45
CA VAL A 148 -11.80 -2.05 0.68
C VAL A 148 -11.83 -2.42 -0.81
N GLU A 149 -12.09 -3.67 -1.15
CA GLU A 149 -12.11 -4.18 -2.53
C GLU A 149 -13.05 -3.37 -3.46
N PRO A 150 -14.32 -3.11 -3.10
CA PRO A 150 -15.20 -2.29 -3.96
C PRO A 150 -14.73 -0.84 -4.08
N LEU A 151 -13.99 -0.32 -3.10
CA LEU A 151 -13.42 1.03 -3.19
C LEU A 151 -12.21 1.07 -4.13
N ILE A 152 -11.41 0.00 -4.15
CA ILE A 152 -10.30 -0.14 -5.08
C ILE A 152 -10.81 -0.26 -6.51
N GLU A 153 -11.84 -1.09 -6.75
CA GLU A 153 -12.47 -1.21 -8.08
C GLU A 153 -13.00 0.14 -8.58
N ALA A 154 -13.73 0.87 -7.74
CA ALA A 154 -14.22 2.20 -8.10
C ALA A 154 -13.10 3.19 -8.44
N LYS A 155 -11.95 3.09 -7.75
CA LYS A 155 -10.78 3.93 -8.04
C LYS A 155 -10.03 3.49 -9.29
N LEU A 156 -10.01 2.21 -9.60
CA LEU A 156 -9.48 1.70 -10.87
C LEU A 156 -10.31 2.19 -12.05
N ASP A 157 -11.65 2.13 -11.95
CA ASP A 157 -12.55 2.67 -12.98
C ASP A 157 -12.36 4.19 -13.18
N GLU A 158 -12.11 4.93 -12.09
CA GLU A 158 -11.79 6.36 -12.17
C GLU A 158 -10.47 6.60 -12.88
N ALA A 159 -9.44 5.84 -12.55
CA ALA A 159 -8.12 5.90 -13.17
C ALA A 159 -8.19 5.57 -14.68
N GLU A 160 -8.96 4.55 -15.06
CA GLU A 160 -9.18 4.17 -16.46
C GLU A 160 -9.83 5.30 -17.27
N LYS A 161 -10.89 5.91 -16.75
CA LYS A 161 -11.55 7.09 -17.38
C LYS A 161 -10.60 8.28 -17.54
N VAL A 162 -9.66 8.45 -16.62
CA VAL A 162 -8.63 9.50 -16.71
C VAL A 162 -7.62 9.15 -17.82
N CYS A 163 -7.22 7.86 -17.93
CA CYS A 163 -6.37 7.37 -19.02
C CYS A 163 -7.02 7.53 -20.40
N GLU A 164 -8.31 7.20 -20.55
CA GLU A 164 -9.06 7.42 -21.80
C GLU A 164 -9.01 8.89 -22.24
N LYS A 165 -9.24 9.82 -21.30
CA LYS A 165 -9.17 11.26 -21.57
C LYS A 165 -7.74 11.70 -21.92
N GLY A 166 -6.73 11.12 -21.29
CA GLY A 166 -5.33 11.38 -21.62
C GLY A 166 -4.98 10.91 -23.01
N HIS A 167 -5.37 9.70 -23.37
CA HIS A 167 -5.14 9.11 -24.67
C HIS A 167 -5.80 9.92 -25.81
N ALA A 168 -7.01 10.45 -25.57
CA ALA A 168 -7.72 11.28 -26.55
C ALA A 168 -7.04 12.63 -26.84
N LEU A 169 -6.05 13.04 -26.05
CA LEU A 169 -5.30 14.29 -26.22
C LEU A 169 -3.94 14.09 -26.90
N LEU A 170 -3.50 12.85 -27.11
CA LEU A 170 -2.25 12.50 -27.80
C LEU A 170 -2.44 12.51 -29.31
#